data_fa1f3c6ac33568bdf476ffa9005c664d
#
_entry.id   fa1f3c6ac33568bdf476ffa9005c664d
#
_cell.length_a   1.000
_cell.length_b   1.000
_cell.length_c   1.000
_cell.angle_alpha   90.00
_cell.angle_beta   90.00
_cell.angle_gamma   90.00
#
_symmetry.space_group_name_H-M   'P 1'
#
loop_
_entity.id
_entity.type
_entity.pdbx_description
1 polymer ?
#
loop_
_entity_poly.entity_id
_entity_poly.type
_entity_poly.pdbx_seq_one_letter_code
_entity_poly.pdbx_strand_id
1 'polypeptide(L)' 'MTKLKLNDVIQFNENHKWCGALGIVNELKEIENDTKYLIGVPIPEVASVSTAYIFVMASEMALERIGVAELGVDVCEN' A
#
# COMPACT_ATOMS: atom_id res chain seq x y z
N MET A 1 15.43 -8.23 4.32
CA MET A 1 14.26 -7.35 4.29
C MET A 1 13.42 -7.63 3.05
N THR A 2 12.13 -7.77 3.22
CA THR A 2 11.24 -8.12 2.11
C THR A 2 10.84 -6.88 1.36
N LYS A 3 11.00 -6.91 0.05
CA LYS A 3 10.60 -5.80 -0.79
C LYS A 3 9.13 -5.94 -1.14
N LEU A 4 8.41 -4.84 -1.06
CA LEU A 4 7.00 -4.84 -1.40
C LEU A 4 6.82 -4.91 -2.90
N LYS A 5 5.68 -5.45 -3.31
CA LYS A 5 5.33 -5.59 -4.72
C LYS A 5 3.99 -4.94 -4.97
N LEU A 6 3.69 -4.75 -6.26
CA LEU A 6 2.39 -4.24 -6.64
C LEU A 6 1.30 -5.11 -6.05
N ASN A 7 0.24 -4.44 -5.59
CA ASN A 7 -0.95 -5.09 -5.03
C ASN A 7 -0.71 -5.73 -3.67
N ASP A 8 0.45 -5.54 -3.07
CA ASP A 8 0.63 -5.95 -1.69
C ASP A 8 -0.26 -5.09 -0.81
N VAL A 9 -0.92 -5.73 0.15
CA VAL A 9 -1.68 -5.02 1.16
C VAL A 9 -0.74 -4.78 2.33
N ILE A 10 -0.67 -3.53 2.74
CA ILE A 10 0.24 -3.13 3.81
C ILE A 10 -0.53 -2.48 4.94
N GLN A 11 0.12 -2.43 6.08
CA GLN A 11 -0.36 -1.66 7.22
C GLN A 11 0.74 -0.71 7.63
N PHE A 12 0.36 0.55 7.86
CA PHE A 12 1.32 1.53 8.35
C PHE A 12 1.64 1.20 9.81
N ASN A 13 2.92 1.21 10.12
CA ASN A 13 3.34 0.91 11.49
C ASN A 13 3.62 2.19 12.26
N GLU A 14 4.23 2.04 13.43
CA GLU A 14 4.43 3.17 14.33
C GLU A 14 5.40 4.22 13.79
N ASN A 15 6.11 3.91 12.71
CA ASN A 15 7.01 4.87 12.10
C ASN A 15 6.30 5.86 11.19
N HIS A 16 4.99 5.77 11.09
CA HIS A 16 4.23 6.64 10.20
C HIS A 16 3.06 7.25 10.97
N LYS A 17 2.72 8.49 10.63
CA LYS A 17 1.61 9.16 11.31
C LYS A 17 0.28 8.50 11.04
N TRP A 18 0.20 7.67 9.99
CA TRP A 18 -1.02 6.92 9.68
C TRP A 18 -0.98 5.51 10.25
N CYS A 19 -0.24 5.32 11.34
CA CYS A 19 -0.08 4.03 11.98
C CYS A 19 -1.43 3.35 12.17
N GLY A 20 -1.51 2.10 11.75
CA GLY A 20 -2.73 1.31 11.84
C GLY A 20 -3.57 1.32 10.58
N ALA A 21 -3.39 2.28 9.69
CA ALA A 21 -4.15 2.33 8.47
C ALA A 21 -3.70 1.24 7.51
N LEU A 22 -4.62 0.79 6.67
CA LEU A 22 -4.33 -0.22 5.66
C LEU A 22 -4.27 0.44 4.29
N GLY A 23 -3.42 -0.10 3.43
CA GLY A 23 -3.32 0.42 2.09
C GLY A 23 -2.83 -0.65 1.13
N ILE A 24 -2.79 -0.29 -0.14
CA ILE A 24 -2.37 -1.19 -1.21
C ILE A 24 -1.29 -0.50 -2.01
N VAL A 25 -0.24 -1.25 -2.36
CA VAL A 25 0.83 -0.71 -3.17
C VAL A 25 0.33 -0.56 -4.60
N ASN A 26 0.14 0.67 -5.04
CA ASN A 26 -0.34 0.97 -6.39
C ASN A 26 0.79 1.07 -7.39
N GLU A 27 1.91 1.62 -6.99
CA GLU A 27 3.08 1.77 -7.86
C GLU A 27 4.32 1.67 -7.01
N LEU A 28 5.41 1.32 -7.65
CA LEU A 28 6.70 1.40 -7.00
C LEU A 28 7.72 1.85 -8.03
N LYS A 29 8.72 2.58 -7.54
CA LYS A 29 9.75 3.12 -8.41
C LYS A 29 11.07 3.09 -7.67
N GLU A 30 12.09 2.56 -8.33
CA GLU A 30 13.41 2.52 -7.73
C GLU A 30 14.12 3.82 -7.97
N ILE A 31 14.63 4.41 -6.91
CA ILE A 31 15.30 5.70 -6.95
C ILE A 31 16.64 5.53 -6.25
N GLU A 32 17.70 5.56 -7.03
CA GLU A 32 19.04 5.44 -6.48
C GLU A 32 19.09 4.27 -5.49
N ASN A 33 19.26 4.51 -4.23
CA ASN A 33 19.42 3.46 -3.24
C ASN A 33 18.14 3.20 -2.45
N ASP A 34 17.00 3.58 -3.00
CA ASP A 34 15.75 3.46 -2.26
C ASP A 34 14.64 3.11 -3.21
N THR A 35 13.50 2.73 -2.66
CA THR A 35 12.30 2.46 -3.45
C THR A 35 11.19 3.36 -2.93
N LYS A 36 10.53 4.04 -3.86
CA LYS A 36 9.38 4.89 -3.53
C LYS A 36 8.11 4.13 -3.86
N TYR A 37 7.25 4.00 -2.87
CA TYR A 37 5.97 3.32 -3.05
C TYR A 37 4.84 4.33 -3.07
N LEU A 38 3.91 4.15 -4.00
CA LEU A 38 2.66 4.90 -3.99
C LEU A 38 1.61 4.02 -3.37
N ILE A 39 1.12 4.42 -2.22
CA ILE A 39 0.17 3.64 -1.44
C ILE A 39 -1.20 4.25 -1.56
N GLY A 40 -2.18 3.44 -1.96
CA GLY A 40 -3.58 3.86 -1.98
C GLY A 40 -4.26 3.41 -0.70
N VAL A 41 -4.81 4.36 0.02
CA VAL A 41 -5.48 4.10 1.29
C VAL A 41 -6.95 4.42 1.13
N PRO A 42 -7.84 3.43 1.26
CA PRO A 42 -9.27 3.70 1.14
C PRO A 42 -9.77 4.48 2.35
N ILE A 43 -10.54 5.52 2.06
CA ILE A 43 -11.11 6.37 3.11
C ILE A 43 -12.62 6.32 2.95
N PRO A 44 -13.33 5.72 3.91
CA PRO A 44 -14.78 5.66 3.83
C PRO A 44 -15.41 7.03 4.00
N GLU A 45 -16.43 7.27 3.22
CA GLU A 45 -17.21 8.51 3.30
C GLU A 45 -18.67 8.15 3.36
N VAL A 46 -19.49 9.17 3.61
CA VAL A 46 -20.91 8.94 3.85
C VAL A 46 -21.56 8.14 2.74
N ALA A 47 -21.32 8.50 1.50
CA ALA A 47 -22.01 7.88 0.37
C ALA A 47 -21.10 7.05 -0.50
N SER A 48 -19.80 7.01 -0.22
CA SER A 48 -18.87 6.34 -1.10
C SER A 48 -17.55 6.12 -0.40
N VAL A 49 -16.60 5.56 -1.14
CA VAL A 49 -15.25 5.38 -0.65
C VAL A 49 -14.32 6.15 -1.56
N SER A 50 -13.50 6.98 -0.98
CA SER A 50 -12.44 7.67 -1.68
C SER A 50 -11.12 6.98 -1.41
N THR A 51 -10.14 7.21 -2.27
CA THR A 51 -8.81 6.69 -2.08
C THR A 51 -7.84 7.85 -1.93
N ALA A 52 -7.11 7.86 -0.84
CA ALA A 52 -6.03 8.81 -0.66
C ALA A 52 -4.73 8.13 -1.07
N TYR A 53 -3.87 8.87 -1.75
CA TYR A 53 -2.59 8.34 -2.20
C TYR A 53 -1.47 9.04 -1.48
N ILE A 54 -0.49 8.27 -1.07
CA ILE A 54 0.66 8.83 -0.37
C ILE A 54 1.91 8.10 -0.82
N PHE A 55 3.00 8.84 -0.96
CA PHE A 55 4.29 8.26 -1.26
C PHE A 55 5.01 7.92 0.03
N VAL A 56 5.57 6.73 0.07
CA VAL A 56 6.35 6.28 1.23
C VAL A 56 7.62 5.64 0.71
N MET A 57 8.75 6.06 1.27
CA MET A 57 10.04 5.50 0.87
C MET A 57 10.31 4.24 1.68
N ALA A 58 10.92 3.26 1.03
CA ALA A 58 11.24 2.01 1.72
C ALA A 58 12.13 2.26 2.94
N SER A 59 13.01 3.24 2.84
CA SER A 59 13.93 3.55 3.94
C SER A 59 13.22 4.07 5.17
N GLU A 60 11.98 4.52 5.04
CA GLU A 60 11.21 4.96 6.22
C GLU A 60 10.81 3.77 7.09
N MET A 61 10.80 2.58 6.53
CA MET A 61 10.46 1.36 7.25
C MET A 61 9.11 1.47 7.94
N ALA A 62 8.18 2.12 7.26
CA ALA A 62 6.87 2.44 7.83
C ALA A 62 5.78 1.50 7.36
N LEU A 63 6.07 0.59 6.45
CA LEU A 63 5.07 -0.27 5.84
C LEU A 63 5.34 -1.72 6.19
N GLU A 64 4.29 -2.44 6.56
CA GLU A 64 4.39 -3.86 6.83
C GLU A 64 3.40 -4.60 5.95
N ARG A 65 3.91 -5.57 5.21
CA ARG A 65 3.08 -6.37 4.33
C ARG A 65 2.22 -7.32 5.15
N ILE A 66 0.92 -7.30 4.92
CA ILE A 66 0.01 -8.20 5.63
C ILE A 66 -0.73 -9.13 4.68
N GLY A 67 -0.59 -8.94 3.38
CA GLY A 67 -1.25 -9.83 2.43
C GLY A 67 -1.07 -9.34 1.02
N VAL A 68 -1.85 -9.89 0.12
CA VAL A 68 -1.87 -9.49 -1.28
C VAL A 68 -3.32 -9.26 -1.67
N ALA A 69 -3.56 -8.15 -2.36
CA ALA A 69 -4.90 -7.85 -2.83
C ALA A 69 -5.22 -8.79 -4.00
N GLU A 70 -6.31 -9.50 -3.90
CA GLU A 70 -6.76 -10.35 -4.98
C GLU A 70 -7.89 -9.63 -5.69
N LEU A 71 -7.53 -9.05 -6.78
CA LEU A 71 -8.50 -8.31 -7.55
C LEU A 71 -9.23 -9.28 -8.44
N GLY A 72 -10.27 -9.49 -8.07
CA GLY A 72 -11.08 -10.20 -8.78
C GLY A 72 -10.69 -11.30 -9.67
N VAL A 73 -10.30 -11.26 -9.63
CA VAL A 73 -10.11 -11.95 -10.08
C VAL A 73 -10.46 -12.86 -10.58
N ASP A 74 -10.51 -12.61 -10.41
CA ASP A 74 -10.72 -13.13 -10.70
C ASP A 74 -11.28 -13.85 -11.09
N VAL A 75 -11.65 -13.63 -11.14
CA VAL A 75 -12.07 -14.10 -11.25
C VAL A 75 -12.29 -14.82 -12.04
N CYS A 76 -12.36 -14.83 -12.17
CA CYS A 76 -12.48 -15.47 -12.78
C CYS A 76 -12.51 -16.25 -13.41
N GLU A 77 -12.48 -16.32 -13.36
CA GLU A 77 -12.45 -16.96 -13.92
C GLU A 77 -12.72 -17.74 -14.25
N ASN A 78 -12.99 -17.83 -14.22
CA ASN A 78 -13.15 -18.50 -14.54
C ASN A 78 -13.16 -18.87 -14.93
#